data_d77ba64b93bdadd291414131e7d21c7a
#
_entry.id   d77ba64b93bdadd291414131e7d21c7a
#
_cell.length_a   1.000
_cell.length_b   1.000
_cell.length_c   1.000
_cell.angle_alpha   90.00
_cell.angle_beta   90.00
_cell.angle_gamma   90.00
#
_symmetry.space_group_name_H-M   'P 1'
#
loop_
_entity.id
_entity.type
_entity.pdbx_description
1 polymer ?
#
loop_
_entity_poly.entity_id
_entity_poly.type
_entity_poly.pdbx_seq_one_letter_code
_entity_poly.pdbx_strand_id
1 'polypeptide(L)'
;MKKIWKVGMAVGVTAMCITGSTLWANADSEDEAIKEAFIESQNAAQQIGHFESDNGKTDQLSEEQIQGYIDDFNAKMDRYYSSENGCRQTYKEINEQRLRKDAKNAVEYKVDGGVLSCTTENIKLRADGKTATMHVVYVDWGNWVEQNESGQIEVTAPTGQTSADVTMVKEDGQWKLQSMDDMTVCFGADAIFDLQRAEQKASAKGQYIYSAEQQEQMQVFDEYEQKTTGTEYDSFSEALKAAESIDPNEVNPFPLWNEMGGYSLEE
;
A
#
# COMPACT_ATOMS: atom_id res chain seq x y z
N MET A 1 17.26 8.51 -46.49
CA MET A 1 18.10 8.10 -45.36
C MET A 1 17.69 8.94 -44.16
N LYS A 2 16.84 8.39 -43.30
CA LYS A 2 16.42 9.02 -42.04
C LYS A 2 17.17 8.33 -40.91
N LYS A 3 17.97 9.08 -40.15
CA LYS A 3 18.71 8.61 -38.99
C LYS A 3 17.72 8.43 -37.83
N ILE A 4 17.59 7.18 -37.39
CA ILE A 4 16.87 6.82 -36.15
C ILE A 4 17.83 7.09 -34.98
N TRP A 5 17.50 8.03 -34.14
CA TRP A 5 18.17 8.25 -32.84
C TRP A 5 17.56 7.29 -31.83
N LYS A 6 18.38 6.33 -31.43
CA LYS A 6 18.07 5.52 -30.22
C LYS A 6 18.43 6.36 -29.02
N VAL A 7 17.44 6.83 -28.30
CA VAL A 7 17.62 7.38 -26.95
C VAL A 7 17.63 6.19 -26.00
N GLY A 8 18.82 5.81 -25.58
CA GLY A 8 18.97 4.87 -24.47
C GLY A 8 18.72 5.62 -23.18
N MET A 9 17.62 5.33 -22.51
CA MET A 9 17.38 5.79 -21.15
C MET A 9 18.19 4.90 -20.20
N ALA A 10 19.29 5.44 -19.68
CA ALA A 10 20.05 4.81 -18.62
C ALA A 10 19.26 5.02 -17.31
N VAL A 11 18.66 3.98 -16.80
CA VAL A 11 18.11 3.97 -15.43
C VAL A 11 19.30 4.03 -14.49
N GLY A 12 19.55 5.20 -13.95
CA GLY A 12 20.55 5.41 -12.92
C GLY A 12 20.03 4.90 -11.57
N VAL A 13 20.37 3.67 -11.23
CA VAL A 13 20.26 3.21 -9.85
C VAL A 13 21.23 4.03 -9.01
N THR A 14 20.73 5.04 -8.31
CA THR A 14 21.51 5.75 -7.31
C THR A 14 21.58 4.91 -6.04
N ALA A 15 22.56 4.02 -5.98
CA ALA A 15 22.91 3.36 -4.73
C ALA A 15 23.45 4.43 -3.79
N MET A 16 22.67 4.92 -2.85
CA MET A 16 23.19 5.67 -1.70
C MET A 16 23.96 4.71 -0.80
N CYS A 17 25.26 4.65 -1.01
CA CYS A 17 26.18 4.11 -0.02
C CYS A 17 26.19 5.06 1.17
N ILE A 18 25.50 4.73 2.24
CA ILE A 18 25.67 5.38 3.54
C ILE A 18 26.98 4.86 4.11
N THR A 19 28.05 5.64 3.96
CA THR A 19 29.31 5.43 4.65
C THR A 19 29.10 5.71 6.12
N GLY A 20 29.42 4.72 6.96
CA GLY A 20 29.29 4.81 8.40
C GLY A 20 30.02 5.99 9.01
N SER A 21 29.28 6.80 9.72
CA SER A 21 29.78 7.65 10.79
C SER A 21 29.11 7.17 12.08
N THR A 22 29.93 6.66 12.98
CA THR A 22 29.55 6.36 14.37
C THR A 22 29.21 7.67 15.07
N LEU A 23 27.95 8.07 14.97
CA LEU A 23 27.37 9.09 15.82
C LEU A 23 26.47 8.37 16.83
N TRP A 24 26.59 8.77 18.07
CA TRP A 24 25.69 8.42 19.15
C TRP A 24 24.27 8.77 18.68
N ALA A 25 23.51 7.74 18.30
CA ALA A 25 22.13 7.91 17.89
C ALA A 25 21.35 8.40 19.12
N ASN A 26 20.84 9.62 19.07
CA ASN A 26 19.81 10.05 19.99
C ASN A 26 18.59 9.10 19.82
N ALA A 27 17.86 8.85 20.90
CA ALA A 27 16.65 8.00 20.84
C ALA A 27 15.73 8.42 19.70
N ASP A 28 15.57 9.72 19.48
CA ASP A 28 14.78 10.31 18.38
C ASP A 28 15.21 9.82 16.97
N SER A 29 16.49 9.54 16.76
CA SER A 29 17.00 9.06 15.46
C SER A 29 16.76 7.56 15.24
N GLU A 30 16.70 6.76 16.31
CA GLU A 30 16.36 5.33 16.22
C GLU A 30 14.87 5.15 16.04
N ASP A 31 14.04 5.95 16.72
CA ASP A 31 12.58 5.93 16.57
C ASP A 31 12.17 6.32 15.14
N GLU A 32 12.82 7.32 14.55
CA GLU A 32 12.57 7.70 13.16
C GLU A 32 13.01 6.59 12.19
N ALA A 33 14.13 5.93 12.44
CA ALA A 33 14.59 4.81 11.61
C ALA A 33 13.62 3.60 11.68
N ILE A 34 13.02 3.35 12.84
CA ILE A 34 12.01 2.30 13.03
C ILE A 34 10.74 2.65 12.25
N LYS A 35 10.27 3.88 12.38
CA LYS A 35 9.10 4.39 11.66
C LYS A 35 9.29 4.35 10.14
N GLU A 36 10.44 4.85 9.65
CA GLU A 36 10.77 4.84 8.22
C GLU A 36 10.80 3.41 7.67
N ALA A 37 11.43 2.48 8.40
CA ALA A 37 11.47 1.08 7.98
C ALA A 37 10.07 0.43 7.93
N PHE A 38 9.17 0.82 8.84
CA PHE A 38 7.77 0.40 8.79
C PHE A 38 7.07 0.95 7.53
N ILE A 39 7.17 2.26 7.27
CA ILE A 39 6.58 2.90 6.08
C ILE A 39 7.08 2.21 4.80
N GLU A 40 8.37 1.98 4.69
CA GLU A 40 8.97 1.29 3.55
C GLU A 40 8.49 -0.17 3.41
N SER A 41 8.20 -0.85 4.52
CA SER A 41 7.61 -2.20 4.45
C SER A 41 6.20 -2.17 3.84
N GLN A 42 5.38 -1.17 4.21
CA GLN A 42 4.04 -1.01 3.64
C GLN A 42 4.11 -0.55 2.18
N ASN A 43 4.97 0.39 1.83
CA ASN A 43 5.23 0.79 0.44
C ASN A 43 5.64 -0.42 -0.41
N ALA A 44 6.48 -1.31 0.11
CA ALA A 44 6.87 -2.52 -0.60
C ALA A 44 5.69 -3.48 -0.82
N ALA A 45 4.80 -3.64 0.17
CA ALA A 45 3.59 -4.46 0.04
C ALA A 45 2.63 -3.90 -1.03
N GLN A 46 2.53 -2.57 -1.12
CA GLN A 46 1.73 -1.91 -2.16
C GLN A 46 2.24 -2.14 -3.59
N GLN A 47 3.43 -2.70 -3.78
CA GLN A 47 4.00 -3.02 -5.10
C GLN A 47 3.60 -4.43 -5.62
N ILE A 48 2.79 -5.20 -4.88
CA ILE A 48 2.34 -6.53 -5.31
C ILE A 48 1.63 -6.44 -6.67
N GLY A 49 2.14 -7.16 -7.66
CA GLY A 49 1.57 -7.21 -9.00
C GLY A 49 1.92 -6.01 -9.89
N HIS A 50 2.78 -5.10 -9.43
CA HIS A 50 3.20 -3.94 -10.24
C HIS A 50 4.19 -4.35 -11.32
N PHE A 51 3.97 -3.86 -12.54
CA PHE A 51 4.87 -3.97 -13.70
C PHE A 51 4.55 -2.84 -14.69
N GLU A 52 5.48 -2.48 -15.55
CA GLU A 52 5.24 -1.47 -16.59
C GLU A 52 4.60 -2.11 -17.82
N SER A 53 3.49 -1.56 -18.29
CA SER A 53 2.76 -2.07 -19.45
C SER A 53 1.90 -0.99 -20.13
N ASP A 54 1.90 -1.00 -21.46
CA ASP A 54 1.06 -0.10 -22.27
C ASP A 54 -0.39 -0.61 -22.42
N ASN A 55 -0.66 -1.87 -22.08
CA ASN A 55 -1.97 -2.52 -22.24
C ASN A 55 -2.49 -3.22 -20.98
N GLY A 56 -1.83 -3.04 -19.85
CA GLY A 56 -2.19 -3.66 -18.58
C GLY A 56 -1.92 -5.17 -18.48
N LYS A 57 -1.19 -5.75 -19.46
CA LYS A 57 -0.97 -7.19 -19.55
C LYS A 57 0.51 -7.54 -19.62
N THR A 58 0.85 -8.71 -19.13
CA THR A 58 2.20 -9.26 -19.24
C THR A 58 2.44 -10.06 -20.52
N ASP A 59 1.44 -10.14 -21.43
CA ASP A 59 1.53 -10.92 -22.68
C ASP A 59 2.60 -10.43 -23.66
N GLN A 60 2.98 -9.15 -23.56
CA GLN A 60 4.03 -8.54 -24.38
C GLN A 60 5.42 -8.55 -23.72
N LEU A 61 5.49 -8.95 -22.46
CA LEU A 61 6.76 -9.04 -21.73
C LEU A 61 7.46 -10.36 -22.04
N SER A 62 8.79 -10.30 -22.14
CA SER A 62 9.60 -11.51 -22.17
C SER A 62 9.63 -12.19 -20.78
N GLU A 63 9.93 -13.47 -20.76
CA GLU A 63 10.08 -14.21 -19.50
C GLU A 63 11.19 -13.60 -18.60
N GLU A 64 12.24 -13.05 -19.20
CA GLU A 64 13.32 -12.35 -18.49
C GLU A 64 12.82 -11.05 -17.83
N GLN A 65 11.95 -10.28 -18.49
CA GLN A 65 11.35 -9.09 -17.91
C GLN A 65 10.41 -9.43 -16.77
N ILE A 66 9.55 -10.44 -16.94
CA ILE A 66 8.66 -10.92 -15.87
C ILE A 66 9.49 -11.39 -14.66
N GLN A 67 10.55 -12.16 -14.91
CA GLN A 67 11.44 -12.61 -13.83
C GLN A 67 12.12 -11.42 -13.14
N GLY A 68 12.52 -10.39 -13.87
CA GLY A 68 13.09 -9.16 -13.31
C GLY A 68 12.15 -8.48 -12.31
N TYR A 69 10.87 -8.30 -12.65
CA TYR A 69 9.87 -7.74 -11.72
C TYR A 69 9.67 -8.61 -10.47
N ILE A 70 9.67 -9.94 -10.65
CA ILE A 70 9.56 -10.88 -9.53
C ILE A 70 10.78 -10.75 -8.60
N ASP A 71 11.98 -10.72 -9.16
CA ASP A 71 13.22 -10.64 -8.40
C ASP A 71 13.33 -9.31 -7.64
N ASP A 72 12.95 -8.19 -8.28
CA ASP A 72 12.93 -6.86 -7.66
C ASP A 72 11.94 -6.81 -6.49
N PHE A 73 10.75 -7.35 -6.66
CA PHE A 73 9.78 -7.43 -5.58
C PHE A 73 10.26 -8.32 -4.43
N ASN A 74 10.81 -9.50 -4.76
CA ASN A 74 11.36 -10.41 -3.76
C ASN A 74 12.49 -9.78 -2.95
N ALA A 75 13.35 -8.98 -3.60
CA ALA A 75 14.41 -8.24 -2.92
C ALA A 75 13.86 -7.18 -1.96
N LYS A 76 12.77 -6.48 -2.32
CA LYS A 76 12.07 -5.55 -1.41
C LYS A 76 11.50 -6.28 -0.20
N MET A 77 10.83 -7.43 -0.41
CA MET A 77 10.31 -8.25 0.69
C MET A 77 11.45 -8.72 1.63
N ASP A 78 12.58 -9.15 1.11
CA ASP A 78 13.73 -9.58 1.91
C ASP A 78 14.39 -8.42 2.67
N ARG A 79 14.28 -7.22 2.13
CA ARG A 79 14.84 -6.01 2.74
C ARG A 79 14.00 -5.49 3.90
N TYR A 80 12.67 -5.49 3.77
CA TYR A 80 11.79 -4.78 4.70
C TYR A 80 10.97 -5.71 5.61
N TYR A 81 10.87 -7.00 5.29
CA TYR A 81 10.18 -7.99 6.11
C TYR A 81 11.19 -8.96 6.71
N SER A 82 11.03 -9.25 8.00
CA SER A 82 11.93 -10.18 8.68
C SER A 82 11.79 -11.60 8.14
N SER A 83 12.82 -12.41 8.39
CA SER A 83 12.80 -13.83 8.00
C SER A 83 11.68 -14.63 8.67
N GLU A 84 11.19 -14.16 9.81
CA GLU A 84 10.11 -14.78 10.59
C GLU A 84 8.73 -14.20 10.30
N ASN A 85 8.62 -13.19 9.42
CA ASN A 85 7.33 -12.60 9.06
C ASN A 85 6.48 -13.57 8.26
N GLY A 86 5.27 -13.89 8.77
CA GLY A 86 4.37 -14.87 8.16
C GLY A 86 3.83 -14.46 6.77
N CYS A 87 3.75 -13.17 6.49
CA CYS A 87 3.23 -12.66 5.20
C CYS A 87 4.30 -12.58 4.11
N ARG A 88 5.59 -12.51 4.47
CA ARG A 88 6.69 -12.30 3.53
C ARG A 88 6.68 -13.28 2.36
N GLN A 89 6.60 -14.57 2.66
CA GLN A 89 6.60 -15.61 1.64
C GLN A 89 5.31 -15.60 0.82
N THR A 90 4.17 -15.39 1.48
CA THR A 90 2.85 -15.29 0.82
C THR A 90 2.81 -14.13 -0.18
N TYR A 91 3.35 -12.97 0.16
CA TYR A 91 3.41 -11.82 -0.75
C TYR A 91 4.26 -12.10 -1.99
N LYS A 92 5.39 -12.80 -1.84
CA LYS A 92 6.23 -13.22 -2.97
C LYS A 92 5.46 -14.16 -3.92
N GLU A 93 4.75 -15.13 -3.36
CA GLU A 93 3.97 -16.10 -4.12
C GLU A 93 2.79 -15.44 -4.86
N ILE A 94 2.08 -14.51 -4.19
CA ILE A 94 1.00 -13.73 -4.80
C ILE A 94 1.54 -12.89 -5.95
N ASN A 95 2.67 -12.18 -5.73
CA ASN A 95 3.28 -11.36 -6.78
C ASN A 95 3.67 -12.20 -8.00
N GLU A 96 4.33 -13.33 -7.80
CA GLU A 96 4.70 -14.23 -8.89
C GLU A 96 3.46 -14.77 -9.61
N GLN A 97 2.42 -15.19 -8.88
CA GLN A 97 1.18 -15.64 -9.47
C GLN A 97 0.53 -14.56 -10.32
N ARG A 98 0.40 -13.33 -9.81
CA ARG A 98 -0.17 -12.21 -10.55
C ARG A 98 0.57 -11.96 -11.84
N LEU A 99 1.89 -11.83 -11.80
CA LEU A 99 2.70 -11.53 -12.98
C LEU A 99 2.71 -12.66 -14.02
N ARG A 100 2.77 -13.92 -13.59
CA ARG A 100 2.88 -15.06 -14.52
C ARG A 100 1.56 -15.57 -15.07
N LYS A 101 0.47 -15.39 -14.33
CA LYS A 101 -0.83 -15.99 -14.66
C LYS A 101 -1.93 -14.96 -14.84
N ASP A 102 -2.18 -14.17 -13.81
CA ASP A 102 -3.37 -13.35 -13.74
C ASP A 102 -3.30 -12.18 -14.73
N ALA A 103 -2.16 -11.50 -14.79
CA ALA A 103 -1.94 -10.37 -15.68
C ALA A 103 -1.79 -10.72 -17.17
N LYS A 104 -1.82 -11.99 -17.57
CA LYS A 104 -1.76 -12.38 -18.99
C LYS A 104 -3.04 -12.08 -19.75
N ASN A 105 -4.18 -12.24 -19.10
CA ASN A 105 -5.48 -12.20 -19.77
C ASN A 105 -6.48 -11.25 -19.12
N ALA A 106 -6.28 -10.88 -17.86
CA ALA A 106 -7.15 -9.97 -17.12
C ALA A 106 -6.65 -8.53 -17.26
N VAL A 107 -7.58 -7.58 -17.24
CA VAL A 107 -7.26 -6.18 -17.01
C VAL A 107 -7.49 -5.92 -15.52
N GLU A 108 -6.48 -6.18 -14.75
CA GLU A 108 -6.33 -5.70 -13.36
C GLU A 108 -4.88 -5.23 -13.29
N TYR A 109 -4.69 -3.94 -13.46
CA TYR A 109 -3.37 -3.34 -13.59
C TYR A 109 -3.17 -2.31 -12.49
N LYS A 110 -2.20 -2.55 -11.63
CA LYS A 110 -1.81 -1.61 -10.60
C LYS A 110 -0.92 -0.53 -11.18
N VAL A 111 -1.40 0.71 -11.12
CA VAL A 111 -0.69 1.89 -11.64
C VAL A 111 0.29 2.40 -10.60
N ASP A 112 -0.18 2.64 -9.37
CA ASP A 112 0.62 3.18 -8.28
C ASP A 112 0.00 2.80 -6.92
N GLY A 113 0.66 3.16 -5.84
CA GLY A 113 0.18 2.98 -4.48
C GLY A 113 1.28 3.17 -3.44
N GLY A 114 0.88 3.46 -2.22
CA GLY A 114 1.82 3.67 -1.13
C GLY A 114 1.18 4.23 0.13
N VAL A 115 2.01 4.61 1.08
CA VAL A 115 1.59 5.22 2.34
C VAL A 115 1.50 6.73 2.19
N LEU A 116 0.32 7.30 2.47
CA LEU A 116 0.05 8.75 2.43
C LEU A 116 0.42 9.44 3.74
N SER A 117 0.16 8.78 4.86
CA SER A 117 0.49 9.30 6.18
C SER A 117 0.74 8.16 7.15
N CYS A 118 1.58 8.41 8.15
CA CYS A 118 1.84 7.46 9.23
C CYS A 118 2.16 8.21 10.52
N THR A 119 1.39 7.95 11.56
CA THR A 119 1.68 8.38 12.93
C THR A 119 2.07 7.17 13.75
N THR A 120 3.02 7.36 14.66
CA THR A 120 3.50 6.31 15.56
C THR A 120 3.38 6.76 17.00
N GLU A 121 2.96 5.87 17.87
CA GLU A 121 2.88 6.11 19.29
C GLU A 121 3.61 5.01 20.06
N ASN A 122 4.11 5.37 21.22
CA ASN A 122 4.66 4.42 22.18
C ASN A 122 5.77 3.51 21.62
N ILE A 123 6.69 4.05 20.81
CA ILE A 123 7.84 3.27 20.35
C ILE A 123 8.65 2.83 21.58
N LYS A 124 8.78 1.52 21.74
CA LYS A 124 9.49 0.90 22.86
C LYS A 124 10.57 -0.04 22.35
N LEU A 125 11.80 0.41 22.44
CA LEU A 125 12.97 -0.43 22.18
C LEU A 125 13.20 -1.39 23.35
N ARG A 126 13.33 -2.68 23.07
CA ARG A 126 13.71 -3.67 24.10
C ARG A 126 15.18 -3.53 24.49
N ALA A 127 15.51 -4.09 25.66
CA ALA A 127 16.87 -4.04 26.20
C ALA A 127 17.93 -4.72 25.32
N ASP A 128 17.52 -5.56 24.38
CA ASP A 128 18.39 -6.20 23.40
C ASP A 128 18.86 -5.23 22.31
N GLY A 129 18.23 -4.06 22.18
CA GLY A 129 18.50 -3.07 21.13
C GLY A 129 18.18 -3.55 19.72
N LYS A 130 17.43 -4.65 19.58
CA LYS A 130 17.13 -5.31 18.30
C LYS A 130 15.65 -5.54 18.06
N THR A 131 14.81 -5.30 19.04
CA THR A 131 13.36 -5.47 18.94
C THR A 131 12.69 -4.19 19.40
N ALA A 132 11.77 -3.67 18.61
CA ALA A 132 10.94 -2.54 18.96
C ALA A 132 9.46 -2.88 18.76
N THR A 133 8.61 -2.33 19.65
CA THR A 133 7.16 -2.39 19.51
C THR A 133 6.61 -0.98 19.43
N MET A 134 5.57 -0.76 18.65
CA MET A 134 4.91 0.53 18.52
C MET A 134 3.45 0.33 18.13
N HIS A 135 2.63 1.33 18.42
CA HIS A 135 1.32 1.47 17.83
C HIS A 135 1.41 2.43 16.64
N VAL A 136 0.77 2.10 15.53
CA VAL A 136 0.76 2.91 14.33
C VAL A 136 -0.66 3.16 13.86
N VAL A 137 -0.90 4.36 13.33
CA VAL A 137 -2.06 4.65 12.49
C VAL A 137 -1.53 5.19 11.17
N TYR A 138 -1.82 4.50 10.09
CA TYR A 138 -1.37 4.92 8.76
C TYR A 138 -2.49 4.88 7.75
N VAL A 139 -2.36 5.70 6.71
CA VAL A 139 -3.23 5.70 5.54
C VAL A 139 -2.40 5.25 4.36
N ASP A 140 -2.90 4.24 3.67
CA ASP A 140 -2.37 3.80 2.39
C ASP A 140 -3.41 3.94 1.27
N TRP A 141 -2.95 3.83 0.05
CA TRP A 141 -3.78 3.90 -1.14
C TRP A 141 -3.25 2.98 -2.23
N GLY A 142 -4.11 2.62 -3.15
CA GLY A 142 -3.72 1.96 -4.38
C GLY A 142 -4.48 2.57 -5.54
N ASN A 143 -3.89 2.52 -6.74
CA ASN A 143 -4.49 3.03 -7.96
C ASN A 143 -4.46 1.96 -9.04
N TRP A 144 -5.63 1.68 -9.62
CA TRP A 144 -5.82 0.53 -10.48
C TRP A 144 -6.58 0.93 -11.74
N VAL A 145 -6.21 0.29 -12.85
CA VAL A 145 -7.06 0.17 -14.04
C VAL A 145 -7.56 -1.25 -14.09
N GLU A 146 -8.87 -1.44 -14.09
CA GLU A 146 -9.46 -2.77 -14.04
C GLU A 146 -10.66 -2.91 -15.00
N GLN A 147 -11.03 -4.13 -15.31
CA GLN A 147 -12.19 -4.43 -16.10
C GLN A 147 -13.29 -4.93 -15.17
N ASN A 148 -14.41 -4.20 -15.13
CA ASN A 148 -15.55 -4.56 -14.32
C ASN A 148 -16.28 -5.80 -14.86
N GLU A 149 -17.30 -6.26 -14.13
CA GLU A 149 -18.10 -7.45 -14.49
C GLU A 149 -18.81 -7.32 -15.85
N SER A 150 -19.12 -6.10 -16.30
CA SER A 150 -19.70 -5.84 -17.62
C SER A 150 -18.68 -5.79 -18.76
N GLY A 151 -17.39 -5.88 -18.43
CA GLY A 151 -16.30 -5.83 -19.37
C GLY A 151 -15.83 -4.41 -19.73
N GLN A 152 -16.32 -3.39 -19.00
CA GLN A 152 -15.89 -2.00 -19.15
C GLN A 152 -14.61 -1.74 -18.38
N ILE A 153 -13.77 -0.86 -18.90
CA ILE A 153 -12.52 -0.47 -18.26
C ILE A 153 -12.81 0.69 -17.30
N GLU A 154 -12.39 0.54 -16.07
CA GLU A 154 -12.58 1.56 -15.04
C GLU A 154 -11.28 1.83 -14.27
N VAL A 155 -11.23 2.98 -13.60
CA VAL A 155 -10.14 3.37 -12.69
C VAL A 155 -10.68 3.36 -11.29
N THR A 156 -9.95 2.75 -10.37
CA THR A 156 -10.24 2.75 -8.95
C THR A 156 -9.03 3.23 -8.16
N ALA A 157 -9.26 3.98 -7.10
CA ALA A 157 -8.21 4.49 -6.23
C ALA A 157 -8.58 4.35 -4.74
N PRO A 158 -8.79 3.12 -4.24
CA PRO A 158 -9.16 2.89 -2.86
C PRO A 158 -8.08 3.41 -1.90
N THR A 159 -8.54 3.91 -0.76
CA THR A 159 -7.71 4.30 0.37
C THR A 159 -8.10 3.52 1.61
N GLY A 160 -7.13 3.21 2.47
CA GLY A 160 -7.35 2.51 3.71
C GLY A 160 -6.67 3.21 4.88
N GLN A 161 -7.35 3.29 6.02
CA GLN A 161 -6.71 3.66 7.29
C GLN A 161 -6.58 2.42 8.17
N THR A 162 -5.37 2.13 8.57
CA THR A 162 -5.05 0.99 9.42
C THR A 162 -4.52 1.46 10.76
N SER A 163 -5.07 0.88 11.83
CA SER A 163 -4.57 1.00 13.20
C SER A 163 -3.98 -0.35 13.60
N ALA A 164 -2.72 -0.38 14.01
CA ALA A 164 -2.01 -1.64 14.26
C ALA A 164 -1.00 -1.57 15.40
N ASP A 165 -0.87 -2.70 16.10
CA ASP A 165 0.27 -2.97 16.97
C ASP A 165 1.36 -3.70 16.18
N VAL A 166 2.54 -3.09 16.13
CA VAL A 166 3.63 -3.50 15.26
C VAL A 166 4.84 -3.95 16.07
N THR A 167 5.46 -5.04 15.63
CA THR A 167 6.79 -5.46 16.09
C THR A 167 7.78 -5.34 14.94
N MET A 168 8.84 -4.56 15.18
CA MET A 168 9.99 -4.42 14.29
C MET A 168 11.20 -5.14 14.89
N VAL A 169 12.02 -5.75 14.05
CA VAL A 169 13.27 -6.41 14.46
C VAL A 169 14.44 -5.94 13.62
N LYS A 170 15.63 -5.92 14.22
CA LYS A 170 16.86 -5.53 13.55
C LYS A 170 17.62 -6.77 13.10
N GLU A 171 17.56 -7.07 11.79
CA GLU A 171 18.30 -8.12 11.11
C GLU A 171 19.38 -7.49 10.22
N ASP A 172 20.62 -7.95 10.33
CA ASP A 172 21.76 -7.45 9.54
C ASP A 172 21.95 -5.92 9.63
N GLY A 173 21.61 -5.34 10.78
CA GLY A 173 21.71 -3.91 11.04
C GLY A 173 20.55 -3.06 10.48
N GLN A 174 19.55 -3.66 9.86
CA GLN A 174 18.37 -2.99 9.31
C GLN A 174 17.11 -3.36 10.08
N TRP A 175 16.22 -2.38 10.30
CA TRP A 175 14.90 -2.62 10.87
C TRP A 175 14.00 -3.27 9.82
N LYS A 176 13.26 -4.30 10.24
CA LYS A 176 12.33 -5.06 9.40
C LYS A 176 11.04 -5.32 10.14
N LEU A 177 9.94 -5.36 9.43
CA LEU A 177 8.64 -5.73 9.97
C LEU A 177 8.61 -7.22 10.31
N GLN A 178 8.39 -7.54 11.59
CA GLN A 178 8.21 -8.93 12.05
C GLN A 178 6.75 -9.33 12.12
N SER A 179 5.91 -8.48 12.72
CA SER A 179 4.48 -8.77 12.85
C SER A 179 3.67 -7.49 12.94
N MET A 180 2.41 -7.59 12.56
CA MET A 180 1.41 -6.54 12.67
C MET A 180 0.09 -7.20 13.06
N ASP A 181 -0.58 -6.64 14.09
CA ASP A 181 -1.97 -6.97 14.46
C ASP A 181 -2.81 -5.72 14.19
N ASP A 182 -3.67 -5.80 13.19
CA ASP A 182 -4.30 -4.64 12.58
C ASP A 182 -5.83 -4.68 12.53
N MET A 183 -6.41 -3.47 12.45
CA MET A 183 -7.78 -3.22 12.06
C MET A 183 -7.80 -2.12 11.01
N THR A 184 -8.32 -2.43 9.82
CA THR A 184 -8.34 -1.51 8.68
C THR A 184 -9.76 -1.08 8.33
N VAL A 185 -9.90 0.19 7.97
CA VAL A 185 -11.07 0.79 7.30
C VAL A 185 -10.66 1.21 5.92
N CYS A 186 -11.44 0.85 4.91
CA CYS A 186 -11.16 1.21 3.53
C CYS A 186 -12.29 2.07 2.93
N PHE A 187 -11.91 2.96 2.02
CA PHE A 187 -12.81 3.67 1.12
C PHE A 187 -12.39 3.39 -0.33
N GLY A 188 -13.37 3.18 -1.21
CA GLY A 188 -13.17 2.81 -2.61
C GLY A 188 -14.21 1.81 -3.07
N ALA A 189 -13.96 1.06 -4.14
CA ALA A 189 -14.92 0.17 -4.78
C ALA A 189 -15.68 -0.79 -3.82
N ASP A 190 -15.03 -1.21 -2.73
CA ASP A 190 -15.60 -2.11 -1.72
C ASP A 190 -15.79 -1.42 -0.34
N ALA A 191 -15.70 -0.10 -0.27
CA ALA A 191 -15.69 0.63 0.99
C ALA A 191 -16.90 0.37 1.86
N ILE A 192 -18.10 0.42 1.31
CA ILE A 192 -19.36 0.15 2.04
C ILE A 192 -19.33 -1.26 2.62
N PHE A 193 -18.84 -2.24 1.87
CA PHE A 193 -18.75 -3.61 2.31
C PHE A 193 -17.73 -3.77 3.45
N ASP A 194 -16.61 -3.09 3.38
CA ASP A 194 -15.57 -3.14 4.41
C ASP A 194 -16.00 -2.41 5.68
N LEU A 195 -16.70 -1.28 5.56
CA LEU A 195 -17.33 -0.60 6.69
C LEU A 195 -18.36 -1.49 7.39
N GLN A 196 -19.28 -2.10 6.64
CA GLN A 196 -20.26 -3.03 7.20
C GLN A 196 -19.59 -4.21 7.89
N ARG A 197 -18.51 -4.75 7.32
CA ARG A 197 -17.73 -5.82 7.90
C ARG A 197 -17.03 -5.40 9.19
N ALA A 198 -16.48 -4.18 9.23
CA ALA A 198 -15.87 -3.61 10.41
C ALA A 198 -16.90 -3.40 11.52
N GLU A 199 -18.09 -2.85 11.20
CA GLU A 199 -19.20 -2.73 12.14
C GLU A 199 -19.65 -4.08 12.71
N GLN A 200 -19.76 -5.10 11.86
CA GLN A 200 -20.10 -6.44 12.30
C GLN A 200 -19.05 -7.03 13.24
N LYS A 201 -17.76 -6.85 12.93
CA LYS A 201 -16.66 -7.30 13.77
C LYS A 201 -16.64 -6.58 15.11
N ALA A 202 -16.87 -5.28 15.12
CA ALA A 202 -16.91 -4.49 16.34
C ALA A 202 -18.13 -4.84 17.20
N SER A 203 -19.32 -4.98 16.61
CA SER A 203 -20.53 -5.41 17.30
C SER A 203 -20.35 -6.81 17.91
N ALA A 204 -19.71 -7.73 17.21
CA ALA A 204 -19.43 -9.07 17.72
C ALA A 204 -18.45 -9.07 18.92
N LYS A 205 -17.60 -8.05 19.04
CA LYS A 205 -16.68 -7.86 20.18
C LYS A 205 -17.30 -7.03 21.32
N GLY A 206 -18.57 -6.56 21.18
CA GLY A 206 -19.20 -5.63 22.11
C GLY A 206 -18.66 -4.19 21.98
N GLN A 207 -17.95 -3.89 20.91
CA GLN A 207 -17.40 -2.59 20.61
C GLN A 207 -18.26 -1.97 19.51
N TYR A 208 -18.76 -0.77 19.73
CA TYR A 208 -19.48 -0.03 18.73
C TYR A 208 -18.68 1.14 18.20
N ILE A 209 -18.81 1.40 16.95
CA ILE A 209 -17.87 2.21 16.23
C ILE A 209 -18.44 3.53 15.79
N TYR A 210 -19.75 3.60 15.50
CA TYR A 210 -20.38 4.83 15.03
C TYR A 210 -21.57 5.25 15.87
N SER A 211 -21.62 6.55 16.18
CA SER A 211 -22.87 7.16 16.61
C SER A 211 -23.84 7.28 15.43
N ALA A 212 -25.15 7.45 15.73
CA ALA A 212 -26.12 7.72 14.68
C ALA A 212 -25.79 8.97 13.86
N GLU A 213 -25.20 9.98 14.49
CA GLU A 213 -24.73 11.21 13.85
C GLU A 213 -23.55 10.93 12.90
N GLN A 214 -22.61 10.06 13.29
CA GLN A 214 -21.52 9.66 12.42
C GLN A 214 -22.00 8.87 11.20
N GLN A 215 -23.02 8.03 11.37
CA GLN A 215 -23.62 7.29 10.25
C GLN A 215 -24.30 8.22 9.24
N GLU A 216 -25.00 9.27 9.69
CA GLU A 216 -25.54 10.28 8.79
C GLU A 216 -24.45 11.07 8.06
N GLN A 217 -23.37 11.38 8.78
CA GLN A 217 -22.21 12.10 8.21
C GLN A 217 -21.42 11.27 7.22
N MET A 218 -21.49 9.95 7.27
CA MET A 218 -20.84 9.08 6.29
C MET A 218 -21.34 9.30 4.86
N GLN A 219 -22.52 9.87 4.66
CA GLN A 219 -22.99 10.28 3.33
C GLN A 219 -22.08 11.34 2.68
N VAL A 220 -21.32 12.09 3.47
CA VAL A 220 -20.32 13.04 2.95
C VAL A 220 -19.19 12.32 2.22
N PHE A 221 -18.95 11.06 2.52
CA PHE A 221 -17.91 10.25 1.86
C PHE A 221 -18.35 9.71 0.50
N ASP A 222 -19.63 9.76 0.15
CA ASP A 222 -20.12 9.37 -1.18
C ASP A 222 -19.38 10.11 -2.31
N GLU A 223 -18.99 11.38 -2.06
CA GLU A 223 -18.21 12.15 -3.02
C GLU A 223 -16.79 11.60 -3.21
N TYR A 224 -16.19 11.07 -2.16
CA TYR A 224 -14.87 10.42 -2.26
C TYR A 224 -14.98 9.07 -2.97
N GLU A 225 -16.01 8.30 -2.66
CA GLU A 225 -16.27 7.06 -3.39
C GLU A 225 -16.47 7.32 -4.89
N GLN A 226 -17.24 8.33 -5.27
CA GLN A 226 -17.44 8.71 -6.67
C GLN A 226 -16.14 9.11 -7.38
N LYS A 227 -15.16 9.66 -6.67
CA LYS A 227 -13.84 9.98 -7.22
C LYS A 227 -12.94 8.77 -7.34
N THR A 228 -13.14 7.76 -6.49
CA THR A 228 -12.27 6.59 -6.36
C THR A 228 -12.80 5.35 -7.05
N THR A 229 -14.07 5.35 -7.45
CA THR A 229 -14.73 4.20 -8.06
C THR A 229 -15.35 4.55 -9.41
N GLY A 230 -15.11 3.69 -10.39
CA GLY A 230 -16.03 3.45 -11.48
C GLY A 230 -16.19 4.55 -12.52
N THR A 231 -15.21 5.41 -12.75
CA THR A 231 -15.22 6.16 -14.01
C THR A 231 -14.86 5.20 -15.14
N GLU A 232 -15.82 4.96 -16.04
CA GLU A 232 -15.66 4.09 -17.20
C GLU A 232 -14.92 4.80 -18.33
N TYR A 233 -14.05 4.05 -19.01
CA TYR A 233 -13.23 4.54 -20.11
C TYR A 233 -13.39 3.63 -21.35
N ASP A 234 -13.31 4.23 -22.52
CA ASP A 234 -13.43 3.51 -23.80
C ASP A 234 -12.18 2.67 -24.11
N SER A 235 -11.04 2.97 -23.46
CA SER A 235 -9.80 2.25 -23.69
C SER A 235 -8.89 2.22 -22.46
N PHE A 236 -8.06 1.17 -22.38
CA PHE A 236 -7.03 1.06 -21.35
C PHE A 236 -6.09 2.28 -21.32
N SER A 237 -5.69 2.79 -22.47
CA SER A 237 -4.77 3.94 -22.56
C SER A 237 -5.39 5.24 -22.03
N GLU A 238 -6.70 5.43 -22.13
CA GLU A 238 -7.40 6.56 -21.53
C GLU A 238 -7.52 6.38 -20.00
N ALA A 239 -7.91 5.18 -19.57
CA ALA A 239 -7.96 4.85 -18.17
C ALA A 239 -6.60 4.98 -17.48
N LEU A 240 -5.51 4.51 -18.13
CA LEU A 240 -4.16 4.63 -17.58
C LEU A 240 -3.76 6.10 -17.38
N LYS A 241 -3.99 6.96 -18.35
CA LYS A 241 -3.71 8.41 -18.24
C LYS A 241 -4.53 9.06 -17.13
N ALA A 242 -5.78 8.67 -16.99
CA ALA A 242 -6.63 9.17 -15.92
C ALA A 242 -6.11 8.70 -14.56
N ALA A 243 -5.78 7.43 -14.42
CA ALA A 243 -5.21 6.88 -13.21
C ALA A 243 -3.88 7.57 -12.83
N GLU A 244 -2.95 7.75 -13.78
CA GLU A 244 -1.68 8.46 -13.57
C GLU A 244 -1.86 9.93 -13.13
N SER A 245 -3.02 10.52 -13.39
CA SER A 245 -3.34 11.90 -13.02
C SER A 245 -4.00 12.06 -11.64
N ILE A 246 -4.34 10.97 -10.97
CA ILE A 246 -4.97 11.03 -9.65
C ILE A 246 -3.96 11.54 -8.61
N ASP A 247 -4.30 12.64 -7.94
CA ASP A 247 -3.61 13.02 -6.70
C ASP A 247 -4.21 12.22 -5.54
N PRO A 248 -3.44 11.33 -4.91
CA PRO A 248 -3.95 10.50 -3.82
C PRO A 248 -4.46 11.31 -2.61
N ASN A 249 -4.01 12.55 -2.43
CA ASN A 249 -4.51 13.41 -1.36
C ASN A 249 -5.92 13.92 -1.66
N GLU A 250 -6.31 14.08 -2.93
CA GLU A 250 -7.66 14.51 -3.31
C GLU A 250 -8.70 13.40 -3.16
N VAL A 251 -8.26 12.13 -3.16
CA VAL A 251 -9.13 10.96 -2.97
C VAL A 251 -9.03 10.36 -1.56
N ASN A 252 -8.29 11.00 -0.66
CA ASN A 252 -8.11 10.57 0.72
C ASN A 252 -9.15 11.16 1.65
N PRO A 253 -10.16 10.40 2.12
CA PRO A 253 -11.22 10.90 3.00
C PRO A 253 -10.79 10.98 4.48
N PHE A 254 -9.69 10.36 4.88
CA PHE A 254 -9.32 10.16 6.27
C PHE A 254 -9.00 11.42 7.07
N PRO A 255 -8.48 12.52 6.51
CA PRO A 255 -8.38 13.77 7.27
C PRO A 255 -9.74 14.20 7.81
N LEU A 256 -10.78 14.21 6.96
CA LEU A 256 -12.15 14.54 7.36
C LEU A 256 -12.73 13.49 8.31
N TRP A 257 -12.52 12.19 8.02
CA TRP A 257 -12.92 11.08 8.88
C TRP A 257 -12.40 11.23 10.31
N ASN A 258 -11.12 11.55 10.46
CA ASN A 258 -10.49 11.72 11.77
C ASN A 258 -10.99 12.97 12.50
N GLU A 259 -11.30 14.07 11.79
CA GLU A 259 -11.94 15.25 12.36
C GLU A 259 -13.34 14.96 12.92
N MET A 260 -14.05 14.01 12.32
CA MET A 260 -15.37 13.57 12.77
C MET A 260 -15.30 12.56 13.93
N GLY A 261 -14.12 12.26 14.45
CA GLY A 261 -13.91 11.34 15.56
C GLY A 261 -13.57 9.91 15.15
N GLY A 262 -13.51 9.62 13.85
CA GLY A 262 -13.06 8.34 13.32
C GLY A 262 -13.75 7.11 13.95
N TYR A 263 -13.00 6.07 14.22
CA TYR A 263 -13.45 4.98 15.07
C TYR A 263 -13.41 5.37 16.54
N SER A 264 -14.54 5.22 17.21
CA SER A 264 -14.62 5.24 18.66
C SER A 264 -14.77 3.81 19.16
N LEU A 265 -13.71 3.24 19.69
CA LEU A 265 -13.80 1.98 20.44
C LEU A 265 -14.26 2.35 21.85
N GLU A 266 -15.45 1.89 22.25
CA GLU A 266 -15.85 1.96 23.66
C GLU A 266 -14.98 0.98 24.46
N GLU A 267 -14.34 1.48 25.54
CA GLU A 267 -13.57 0.68 26.48
C GLU A 267 -14.45 -0.32 27.27
#